data_a0f4cd6c4a5a10529f02d0489bdd988e
#
_entry.id   a0f4cd6c4a5a10529f02d0489bdd988e
#
_cell.length_a   1.000
_cell.length_b   1.000
_cell.length_c   1.000
_cell.angle_alpha   90.00
_cell.angle_beta   90.00
_cell.angle_gamma   90.00
#
_symmetry.space_group_name_H-M   'P 1'
#
loop_
_entity.id
_entity.type
_entity.pdbx_description
1 polymer ?
#
loop_
_entity_poly.entity_id
_entity_poly.type
_entity_poly.pdbx_seq_one_letter_code
_entity_poly.pdbx_strand_id
1 'polypeptide(L)'
;MDNFFDSPLVGACIFGQSGGPTAVINASAYGVIRTALDSDVITNVYGAAYGIKGVLNDELYDMGEEEDYELKLLLNTPSSELGSCRYKMADPDVDDTDYKRVLEIFKKYDVRYFFYNGGNDSMDTCNKISKYMEKVGYDCRVIGVPKTIDNDLFGTDHCPGFGSAAKFIATSCMEIGKDTDVYNTDMVTVVEIMGRHAGWLTASAALATEYGNGCGPDLIYLPERDFDLDQFTEDVLKIMKQKRNVLVAVSEGLHYADGSFVSEAKVSGTDGFGHAQLGGLAVKLANYLKERLGLKKVRGIELSLLQRSAAHIASAIDVEEAFDVGKAAVEAAVGGATGQMVALERDDSSGLYSCKPVLLSLNSVANYEKKVPLEWITKDGNYVTNEFINYVLPLIQGEPKIPRSNSLPRYARLKKVMAKDKDKVCID
;
A
#
# COMPACT_ATOMS: atom_id res chain seq x y z
N MET A 1 37.44 -6.96 -22.22
CA MET A 1 36.52 -7.29 -21.10
C MET A 1 35.20 -7.54 -21.74
N ASP A 2 34.95 -8.79 -22.03
CA ASP A 2 33.71 -9.20 -22.74
C ASP A 2 32.52 -9.04 -21.81
N ASN A 3 31.63 -8.13 -22.17
CA ASN A 3 30.30 -8.04 -21.57
C ASN A 3 29.53 -9.31 -21.96
N PHE A 4 29.60 -10.33 -21.12
CA PHE A 4 28.60 -11.38 -21.12
C PHE A 4 27.28 -10.75 -20.64
N PHE A 5 26.51 -10.19 -21.54
CA PHE A 5 25.08 -10.08 -21.35
C PHE A 5 24.57 -11.53 -21.39
N ASP A 6 24.29 -12.07 -20.21
CA ASP A 6 23.57 -13.34 -20.12
C ASP A 6 22.30 -13.19 -20.99
N SER A 7 22.14 -14.11 -21.94
CA SER A 7 20.92 -14.16 -22.75
C SER A 7 19.71 -14.21 -21.81
N PRO A 8 18.62 -13.47 -22.10
CA PRO A 8 17.45 -13.50 -21.24
C PRO A 8 16.98 -14.94 -21.05
N LEU A 9 16.56 -15.27 -19.83
CA LEU A 9 16.02 -16.60 -19.54
C LEU A 9 14.72 -16.81 -20.34
N VAL A 10 14.51 -18.00 -20.88
CA VAL A 10 13.24 -18.36 -21.53
C VAL A 10 12.47 -19.28 -20.60
N GLY A 11 11.22 -18.92 -20.27
CA GLY A 11 10.36 -19.70 -19.38
C GLY A 11 9.19 -18.92 -18.85
N ALA A 12 8.41 -19.52 -17.96
CA ALA A 12 7.21 -18.89 -17.41
C ALA A 12 7.52 -17.82 -16.34
N CYS A 13 6.54 -16.97 -16.09
CA CYS A 13 6.54 -16.11 -14.91
C CYS A 13 5.39 -16.42 -13.94
N ILE A 14 5.59 -16.15 -12.65
CA ILE A 14 4.56 -16.09 -11.64
C ILE A 14 4.51 -14.69 -11.06
N PHE A 15 3.29 -14.12 -10.95
CA PHE A 15 3.00 -12.89 -10.22
C PHE A 15 2.08 -13.17 -9.04
N GLY A 16 2.40 -12.64 -7.85
CA GLY A 16 1.59 -12.77 -6.65
C GLY A 16 1.36 -11.44 -5.94
N GLN A 17 0.20 -11.30 -5.29
CA GLN A 17 -0.19 -10.14 -4.49
C GLN A 17 -0.16 -10.47 -3.00
N SER A 18 0.31 -9.55 -2.14
CA SER A 18 0.55 -9.82 -0.72
C SER A 18 0.21 -8.64 0.18
N GLY A 19 -0.19 -8.94 1.40
CA GLY A 19 -0.50 -7.98 2.45
C GLY A 19 -1.83 -7.26 2.27
N GLY A 20 -1.99 -6.09 2.90
CA GLY A 20 -3.18 -5.26 2.76
C GLY A 20 -3.36 -4.78 1.33
N PRO A 21 -4.59 -4.82 0.76
CA PRO A 21 -4.84 -4.34 -0.59
C PRO A 21 -4.79 -2.81 -0.68
N THR A 22 -4.76 -2.26 -1.90
CA THR A 22 -4.86 -0.83 -2.17
C THR A 22 -5.83 -0.54 -3.32
N ALA A 23 -6.14 0.72 -3.55
CA ALA A 23 -6.94 1.13 -4.71
C ALA A 23 -6.24 0.83 -6.05
N VAL A 24 -4.90 0.71 -6.06
CA VAL A 24 -4.07 0.60 -7.28
C VAL A 24 -3.21 -0.66 -7.36
N ILE A 25 -3.30 -1.58 -6.39
CA ILE A 25 -2.50 -2.82 -6.41
C ILE A 25 -2.73 -3.65 -7.69
N ASN A 26 -3.94 -3.60 -8.26
CA ASN A 26 -4.26 -4.26 -9.50
C ASN A 26 -3.73 -3.52 -10.75
N ALA A 27 -3.47 -2.21 -10.65
CA ALA A 27 -2.77 -1.48 -11.71
C ALA A 27 -1.32 -1.99 -11.84
N SER A 28 -0.62 -2.22 -10.71
CA SER A 28 0.68 -2.89 -10.72
C SER A 28 0.60 -4.31 -11.28
N ALA A 29 -0.45 -5.07 -10.91
CA ALA A 29 -0.70 -6.40 -11.47
C ALA A 29 -0.85 -6.35 -13.00
N TYR A 30 -1.63 -5.40 -13.52
CA TYR A 30 -1.80 -5.21 -14.95
C TYR A 30 -0.49 -4.84 -15.64
N GLY A 31 0.33 -3.98 -15.02
CA GLY A 31 1.66 -3.64 -15.51
C GLY A 31 2.54 -4.87 -15.68
N VAL A 32 2.59 -5.76 -14.68
CA VAL A 32 3.33 -7.03 -14.76
C VAL A 32 2.73 -7.97 -15.81
N ILE A 33 1.43 -8.25 -15.71
CA ILE A 33 0.76 -9.26 -16.56
C ILE A 33 0.84 -8.86 -18.03
N ARG A 34 0.50 -7.60 -18.36
CA ARG A 34 0.51 -7.14 -19.74
C ARG A 34 1.90 -7.17 -20.37
N THR A 35 2.90 -6.63 -19.64
CA THR A 35 4.28 -6.62 -20.12
C THR A 35 4.85 -8.03 -20.26
N ALA A 36 4.50 -8.94 -19.34
CA ALA A 36 4.93 -10.33 -19.43
C ALA A 36 4.28 -11.07 -20.61
N LEU A 37 2.98 -10.84 -20.88
CA LEU A 37 2.27 -11.41 -22.05
C LEU A 37 2.83 -10.88 -23.39
N ASP A 38 3.37 -9.66 -23.42
CA ASP A 38 3.97 -9.07 -24.61
C ASP A 38 5.45 -9.45 -24.81
N SER A 39 6.04 -10.21 -23.90
CA SER A 39 7.46 -10.58 -23.94
C SER A 39 7.69 -11.86 -24.72
N ASP A 40 8.64 -11.82 -25.68
CA ASP A 40 9.01 -13.00 -26.50
C ASP A 40 9.73 -14.11 -25.71
N VAL A 41 10.23 -13.80 -24.49
CA VAL A 41 11.00 -14.77 -23.68
C VAL A 41 10.16 -15.36 -22.53
N ILE A 42 9.01 -14.76 -22.21
CA ILE A 42 8.11 -15.28 -21.19
C ILE A 42 7.06 -16.17 -21.86
N THR A 43 7.16 -17.48 -21.62
CA THR A 43 6.33 -18.48 -22.32
C THR A 43 4.90 -18.57 -21.79
N ASN A 44 4.71 -18.37 -20.48
CA ASN A 44 3.42 -18.40 -19.81
C ASN A 44 3.41 -17.37 -18.66
N VAL A 45 2.26 -16.78 -18.40
CA VAL A 45 2.05 -15.81 -17.32
C VAL A 45 1.05 -16.36 -16.33
N TYR A 46 1.50 -16.62 -15.12
CA TYR A 46 0.67 -17.17 -14.06
C TYR A 46 0.43 -16.16 -12.94
N GLY A 47 -0.84 -16.07 -12.51
CA GLY A 47 -1.24 -15.34 -11.31
C GLY A 47 -1.38 -16.29 -10.12
N ALA A 48 -0.64 -16.08 -9.04
CA ALA A 48 -0.75 -16.93 -7.85
C ALA A 48 -2.02 -16.60 -7.06
N ALA A 49 -2.89 -17.57 -6.83
CA ALA A 49 -4.06 -17.42 -5.99
C ALA A 49 -3.66 -17.16 -4.54
N TYR A 50 -4.08 -16.01 -3.99
CA TYR A 50 -3.72 -15.63 -2.62
C TYR A 50 -2.21 -15.57 -2.36
N GLY A 51 -1.45 -15.03 -3.32
CA GLY A 51 -0.01 -14.76 -3.18
C GLY A 51 0.84 -16.02 -3.02
N ILE A 52 1.81 -16.00 -2.09
CA ILE A 52 2.74 -17.13 -1.92
C ILE A 52 2.04 -18.44 -1.52
N LYS A 53 0.89 -18.36 -0.85
CA LYS A 53 0.11 -19.56 -0.52
C LYS A 53 -0.37 -20.29 -1.76
N GLY A 54 -0.76 -19.55 -2.80
CA GLY A 54 -1.13 -20.16 -4.08
C GLY A 54 0.04 -20.88 -4.75
N VAL A 55 1.25 -20.33 -4.65
CA VAL A 55 2.45 -21.04 -5.12
C VAL A 55 2.66 -22.33 -4.34
N LEU A 56 2.61 -22.27 -3.01
CA LEU A 56 2.80 -23.44 -2.15
C LEU A 56 1.74 -24.52 -2.38
N ASN A 57 0.50 -24.14 -2.66
CA ASN A 57 -0.64 -25.02 -2.87
C ASN A 57 -0.81 -25.49 -4.33
N ASP A 58 0.04 -25.01 -5.26
CA ASP A 58 -0.11 -25.29 -6.69
C ASP A 58 -1.45 -24.74 -7.26
N GLU A 59 -1.80 -23.53 -6.83
CA GLU A 59 -3.02 -22.81 -7.22
C GLU A 59 -2.63 -21.55 -8.03
N LEU A 60 -2.38 -21.77 -9.33
CA LEU A 60 -1.96 -20.75 -10.29
C LEU A 60 -3.05 -20.54 -11.33
N TYR A 61 -3.42 -19.27 -11.59
CA TYR A 61 -4.30 -18.90 -12.68
C TYR A 61 -3.49 -18.60 -13.93
N ASP A 62 -3.93 -19.10 -15.09
CA ASP A 62 -3.31 -18.77 -16.37
C ASP A 62 -3.85 -17.42 -16.89
N MET A 63 -3.01 -16.41 -16.87
CA MET A 63 -3.37 -15.07 -17.32
C MET A 63 -3.51 -14.95 -18.85
N GLY A 64 -2.95 -15.88 -19.60
CA GLY A 64 -3.15 -15.96 -21.06
C GLY A 64 -4.56 -16.34 -21.47
N GLU A 65 -5.38 -16.91 -20.55
CA GLU A 65 -6.78 -17.26 -20.80
C GLU A 65 -7.75 -16.10 -20.53
N GLU A 66 -7.24 -14.98 -19.98
CA GLU A 66 -8.06 -13.81 -19.65
C GLU A 66 -8.31 -12.92 -20.87
N GLU A 67 -9.46 -12.28 -20.90
CA GLU A 67 -9.78 -11.33 -21.96
C GLU A 67 -9.01 -10.01 -21.76
N ASP A 68 -8.40 -9.48 -22.81
CA ASP A 68 -7.63 -8.24 -22.77
C ASP A 68 -8.41 -7.07 -22.16
N TYR A 69 -9.72 -7.00 -22.44
CA TYR A 69 -10.59 -5.98 -21.86
C TYR A 69 -10.71 -6.12 -20.34
N GLU A 70 -10.87 -7.33 -19.82
CA GLU A 70 -10.98 -7.59 -18.38
C GLU A 70 -9.63 -7.32 -17.68
N LEU A 71 -8.51 -7.72 -18.29
CA LEU A 71 -7.17 -7.39 -17.79
C LEU A 71 -6.98 -5.86 -17.70
N LYS A 72 -7.41 -5.10 -18.72
CA LYS A 72 -7.30 -3.64 -18.70
C LYS A 72 -8.15 -2.99 -17.60
N LEU A 73 -9.27 -3.59 -17.19
CA LEU A 73 -10.08 -3.10 -16.08
C LEU A 73 -9.35 -3.17 -14.73
N LEU A 74 -8.30 -3.98 -14.61
CA LEU A 74 -7.45 -4.03 -13.41
C LEU A 74 -6.88 -2.65 -13.04
N LEU A 75 -6.65 -1.76 -14.00
CA LEU A 75 -6.20 -0.38 -13.74
C LEU A 75 -7.09 0.38 -12.75
N ASN A 76 -8.39 0.07 -12.72
CA ASN A 76 -9.37 0.77 -11.90
C ASN A 76 -10.11 -0.16 -10.92
N THR A 77 -9.68 -1.41 -10.81
CA THR A 77 -10.28 -2.40 -9.91
C THR A 77 -9.56 -2.33 -8.56
N PRO A 78 -10.24 -1.95 -7.48
CA PRO A 78 -9.64 -1.89 -6.16
C PRO A 78 -9.39 -3.29 -5.58
N SER A 79 -8.59 -3.31 -4.53
CA SER A 79 -8.26 -4.54 -3.80
C SER A 79 -7.37 -5.48 -4.61
N SER A 80 -7.18 -6.74 -4.17
CA SER A 80 -6.31 -7.72 -4.82
C SER A 80 -7.15 -8.70 -5.62
N GLU A 81 -7.18 -8.57 -6.95
CA GLU A 81 -8.04 -9.39 -7.80
C GLU A 81 -7.61 -10.88 -7.79
N LEU A 82 -6.31 -11.16 -7.64
CA LEU A 82 -5.82 -12.53 -7.49
C LEU A 82 -5.93 -13.07 -6.06
N GLY A 83 -6.48 -12.28 -5.15
CA GLY A 83 -6.43 -12.54 -3.72
C GLY A 83 -5.08 -12.16 -3.11
N SER A 84 -5.02 -12.13 -1.80
CA SER A 84 -3.83 -11.77 -1.03
C SER A 84 -3.68 -12.68 0.18
N CYS A 85 -2.46 -12.77 0.72
CA CYS A 85 -2.24 -13.44 2.00
C CYS A 85 -1.29 -12.63 2.88
N ARG A 86 -1.36 -12.90 4.18
CA ARG A 86 -0.36 -12.53 5.18
C ARG A 86 0.28 -13.82 5.64
N TYR A 87 1.40 -14.18 5.02
CA TYR A 87 2.13 -15.40 5.31
C TYR A 87 3.62 -15.10 5.41
N LYS A 88 4.20 -15.39 6.56
CA LYS A 88 5.63 -15.17 6.82
C LYS A 88 6.36 -16.49 6.65
N MET A 89 7.19 -16.59 5.61
CA MET A 89 8.08 -17.71 5.42
C MET A 89 9.18 -17.71 6.50
N ALA A 90 9.51 -18.87 7.02
CA ALA A 90 10.59 -19.03 7.98
C ALA A 90 11.95 -18.58 7.38
N ASP A 91 12.96 -18.46 8.23
CA ASP A 91 14.34 -18.32 7.73
C ASP A 91 14.75 -19.63 7.04
N PRO A 92 15.24 -19.61 5.78
CA PRO A 92 15.56 -20.84 5.03
C PRO A 92 16.72 -21.64 5.65
N ASP A 93 17.52 -21.04 6.53
CA ASP A 93 18.59 -21.76 7.26
C ASP A 93 18.03 -22.46 8.52
N VAL A 94 16.81 -22.13 8.95
CA VAL A 94 16.08 -22.79 10.05
C VAL A 94 15.09 -23.82 9.53
N ASP A 95 14.27 -23.44 8.55
CA ASP A 95 13.29 -24.31 7.91
C ASP A 95 13.14 -23.93 6.42
N ASP A 96 13.58 -24.82 5.55
CA ASP A 96 13.56 -24.62 4.10
C ASP A 96 12.40 -25.37 3.40
N THR A 97 11.44 -25.89 4.15
CA THR A 97 10.31 -26.68 3.62
C THR A 97 9.51 -25.92 2.56
N ASP A 98 9.13 -24.67 2.86
CA ASP A 98 8.40 -23.81 1.92
C ASP A 98 9.21 -23.52 0.66
N TYR A 99 10.53 -23.29 0.81
CA TYR A 99 11.42 -22.97 -0.31
C TYR A 99 11.63 -24.15 -1.23
N LYS A 100 11.71 -25.37 -0.69
CA LYS A 100 11.74 -26.62 -1.47
C LYS A 100 10.45 -26.77 -2.26
N ARG A 101 9.31 -26.45 -1.64
CA ARG A 101 8.01 -26.48 -2.32
C ARG A 101 7.91 -25.44 -3.43
N VAL A 102 8.36 -24.20 -3.19
CA VAL A 102 8.44 -23.16 -4.22
C VAL A 102 9.32 -23.62 -5.39
N LEU A 103 10.50 -24.20 -5.12
CA LEU A 103 11.39 -24.73 -6.14
C LEU A 103 10.75 -25.86 -6.95
N GLU A 104 10.00 -26.75 -6.30
CA GLU A 104 9.24 -27.82 -6.97
C GLU A 104 8.23 -27.24 -7.97
N ILE A 105 7.45 -26.24 -7.54
CA ILE A 105 6.47 -25.55 -8.39
C ILE A 105 7.18 -24.78 -9.53
N PHE A 106 8.29 -24.10 -9.24
CA PHE A 106 9.05 -23.40 -10.26
C PHE A 106 9.57 -24.36 -11.33
N LYS A 107 10.07 -25.53 -10.94
CA LYS A 107 10.48 -26.58 -11.88
C LYS A 107 9.31 -27.17 -12.67
N LYS A 108 8.17 -27.37 -12.00
CA LYS A 108 6.96 -27.94 -12.63
C LYS A 108 6.46 -27.08 -13.80
N TYR A 109 6.48 -25.76 -13.64
CA TYR A 109 5.97 -24.82 -14.62
C TYR A 109 7.05 -24.10 -15.42
N ASP A 110 8.31 -24.51 -15.30
CA ASP A 110 9.50 -23.86 -15.89
C ASP A 110 9.55 -22.35 -15.60
N VAL A 111 9.32 -21.98 -14.33
CA VAL A 111 9.28 -20.59 -13.89
C VAL A 111 10.69 -20.01 -13.87
N ARG A 112 10.91 -18.97 -14.67
CA ARG A 112 12.19 -18.24 -14.76
C ARG A 112 12.07 -16.82 -14.20
N TYR A 113 10.86 -16.34 -13.93
CA TYR A 113 10.57 -15.00 -13.46
C TYR A 113 9.54 -15.05 -12.34
N PHE A 114 9.86 -14.42 -11.22
CA PHE A 114 8.95 -14.33 -10.07
C PHE A 114 8.79 -12.88 -9.64
N PHE A 115 7.56 -12.39 -9.66
CA PHE A 115 7.19 -11.04 -9.27
C PHE A 115 6.26 -11.07 -8.07
N TYR A 116 6.60 -10.34 -7.01
CA TYR A 116 5.79 -10.35 -5.80
C TYR A 116 5.46 -8.93 -5.34
N ASN A 117 4.16 -8.60 -5.34
CA ASN A 117 3.66 -7.26 -5.09
C ASN A 117 3.23 -7.12 -3.63
N GLY A 118 3.92 -6.25 -2.88
CA GLY A 118 3.61 -6.08 -1.47
C GLY A 118 4.47 -5.06 -0.73
N GLY A 119 4.33 -5.02 0.60
CA GLY A 119 5.07 -4.18 1.52
C GLY A 119 6.35 -4.85 2.05
N ASN A 120 6.83 -4.38 3.22
CA ASN A 120 8.10 -4.81 3.83
C ASN A 120 8.23 -6.33 3.98
N ASP A 121 7.24 -7.03 4.56
CA ASP A 121 7.27 -8.48 4.71
C ASP A 121 7.32 -9.23 3.36
N SER A 122 6.72 -8.64 2.32
CA SER A 122 6.75 -9.22 0.97
C SER A 122 8.11 -9.03 0.32
N MET A 123 8.80 -7.93 0.58
CA MET A 123 10.16 -7.69 0.12
C MET A 123 11.14 -8.63 0.83
N ASP A 124 10.95 -8.93 2.11
CA ASP A 124 11.69 -9.96 2.84
C ASP A 124 11.47 -11.36 2.21
N THR A 125 10.23 -11.69 1.87
CA THR A 125 9.90 -12.94 1.16
C THR A 125 10.62 -13.03 -0.18
N CYS A 126 10.60 -11.97 -1.01
CA CYS A 126 11.36 -11.91 -2.26
C CYS A 126 12.86 -12.11 -2.04
N ASN A 127 13.43 -11.43 -1.06
CA ASN A 127 14.85 -11.53 -0.74
C ASN A 127 15.26 -12.96 -0.38
N LYS A 128 14.47 -13.61 0.47
CA LYS A 128 14.71 -14.99 0.89
C LYS A 128 14.57 -15.97 -0.27
N ILE A 129 13.54 -15.85 -1.11
CA ILE A 129 13.35 -16.70 -2.30
C ILE A 129 14.51 -16.50 -3.28
N SER A 130 14.91 -15.26 -3.56
CA SER A 130 16.03 -14.96 -4.46
C SER A 130 17.31 -15.63 -4.02
N LYS A 131 17.67 -15.47 -2.74
CA LYS A 131 18.87 -16.09 -2.14
C LYS A 131 18.81 -17.62 -2.15
N TYR A 132 17.63 -18.17 -1.88
CA TYR A 132 17.46 -19.64 -1.89
C TYR A 132 17.63 -20.21 -3.30
N MET A 133 17.05 -19.58 -4.33
CA MET A 133 17.21 -20.01 -5.73
C MET A 133 18.67 -19.95 -6.18
N GLU A 134 19.38 -18.88 -5.82
CA GLU A 134 20.84 -18.76 -6.05
C GLU A 134 21.62 -19.90 -5.34
N LYS A 135 21.33 -20.15 -4.05
CA LYS A 135 21.98 -21.21 -3.24
C LYS A 135 21.80 -22.62 -3.85
N VAL A 136 20.66 -22.90 -4.45
CA VAL A 136 20.35 -24.22 -5.06
C VAL A 136 20.67 -24.29 -6.55
N GLY A 137 21.21 -23.21 -7.14
CA GLY A 137 21.61 -23.16 -8.55
C GLY A 137 20.41 -23.22 -9.52
N TYR A 138 19.26 -22.66 -9.13
CA TYR A 138 18.09 -22.56 -10.01
C TYR A 138 17.97 -21.14 -10.58
N ASP A 139 18.18 -21.01 -11.90
CA ASP A 139 18.10 -19.71 -12.58
C ASP A 139 16.65 -19.20 -12.60
N CYS A 140 16.40 -18.19 -11.78
CA CYS A 140 15.14 -17.48 -11.71
C CYS A 140 15.38 -16.02 -11.34
N ARG A 141 14.73 -15.09 -12.02
CA ARG A 141 14.78 -13.66 -11.73
C ARG A 141 13.66 -13.31 -10.77
N VAL A 142 14.00 -12.78 -9.60
CA VAL A 142 13.07 -12.41 -8.53
C VAL A 142 13.08 -10.91 -8.34
N ILE A 143 11.94 -10.26 -8.59
CA ILE A 143 11.78 -8.81 -8.45
C ILE A 143 10.59 -8.50 -7.57
N GLY A 144 10.82 -7.65 -6.54
CA GLY A 144 9.77 -7.08 -5.71
C GLY A 144 9.05 -5.93 -6.43
N VAL A 145 7.74 -5.93 -6.37
CA VAL A 145 6.88 -4.83 -6.87
C VAL A 145 6.33 -4.09 -5.66
N PRO A 146 6.66 -2.79 -5.47
CA PRO A 146 6.29 -2.07 -4.26
C PRO A 146 4.79 -1.84 -4.18
N LYS A 147 4.22 -1.94 -2.98
CA LYS A 147 2.85 -1.59 -2.68
C LYS A 147 2.66 -1.43 -1.17
N THR A 148 2.20 -0.27 -0.74
CA THR A 148 1.60 -0.02 0.59
C THR A 148 0.94 1.35 0.60
N ILE A 149 -0.20 1.49 1.31
CA ILE A 149 -0.79 2.80 1.58
C ILE A 149 -0.02 3.55 2.66
N ASP A 150 0.71 2.83 3.52
CA ASP A 150 1.41 3.41 4.69
C ASP A 150 2.64 4.22 4.29
N ASN A 151 3.08 4.14 3.01
CA ASN A 151 4.23 4.86 2.46
C ASN A 151 5.54 4.61 3.23
N ASP A 152 5.68 3.42 3.80
CA ASP A 152 6.70 3.06 4.77
C ASP A 152 7.87 2.22 4.21
N LEU A 153 7.86 1.89 2.90
CA LEU A 153 8.99 1.20 2.26
C LEU A 153 10.22 2.11 2.17
N PHE A 154 11.34 1.59 2.63
CA PHE A 154 12.60 2.32 2.62
C PHE A 154 13.20 2.41 1.22
N GLY A 155 13.84 3.55 0.91
CA GLY A 155 14.59 3.76 -0.33
C GLY A 155 13.76 4.19 -1.54
N THR A 156 12.44 4.14 -1.49
CA THR A 156 11.55 4.72 -2.52
C THR A 156 11.03 6.09 -2.08
N ASP A 157 10.84 7.04 -3.02
CA ASP A 157 10.24 8.34 -2.70
C ASP A 157 8.84 8.14 -2.10
N HIS A 158 7.99 7.39 -2.76
CA HIS A 158 6.67 7.01 -2.26
C HIS A 158 6.28 5.62 -2.77
N CYS A 159 5.15 5.11 -2.27
CA CYS A 159 4.67 3.77 -2.58
C CYS A 159 3.36 3.83 -3.37
N PRO A 160 3.19 3.01 -4.42
CA PRO A 160 1.90 2.83 -5.07
C PRO A 160 0.81 2.43 -4.06
N GLY A 161 -0.29 3.18 -4.07
CA GLY A 161 -1.38 3.07 -3.11
C GLY A 161 -1.48 4.25 -2.14
N PHE A 162 -0.36 4.88 -1.80
CA PHE A 162 -0.32 6.03 -0.89
C PHE A 162 -1.02 7.24 -1.47
N GLY A 163 -0.74 7.63 -2.73
CA GLY A 163 -1.32 8.82 -3.36
C GLY A 163 -2.85 8.78 -3.40
N SER A 164 -3.43 7.64 -3.76
CA SER A 164 -4.89 7.45 -3.77
C SER A 164 -5.50 7.47 -2.37
N ALA A 165 -4.85 6.85 -1.40
CA ALA A 165 -5.31 6.87 -0.01
C ALA A 165 -5.22 8.28 0.60
N ALA A 166 -4.16 9.02 0.34
CA ALA A 166 -3.98 10.42 0.74
C ALA A 166 -5.09 11.32 0.17
N LYS A 167 -5.42 11.15 -1.13
CA LYS A 167 -6.52 11.88 -1.78
C LYS A 167 -7.87 11.58 -1.12
N PHE A 168 -8.15 10.30 -0.85
CA PHE A 168 -9.37 9.89 -0.13
C PHE A 168 -9.45 10.52 1.25
N ILE A 169 -8.38 10.49 2.03
CA ILE A 169 -8.31 11.04 3.39
C ILE A 169 -8.54 12.56 3.37
N ALA A 170 -7.82 13.27 2.50
CA ALA A 170 -7.97 14.72 2.37
C ALA A 170 -9.42 15.11 2.02
N THR A 171 -10.00 14.45 1.00
CA THR A 171 -11.38 14.71 0.58
C THR A 171 -12.39 14.39 1.69
N SER A 172 -12.24 13.23 2.34
CA SER A 172 -13.13 12.85 3.45
C SER A 172 -13.03 13.81 4.63
N CYS A 173 -11.83 14.30 4.95
CA CYS A 173 -11.66 15.32 6.01
C CYS A 173 -12.30 16.66 5.63
N MET A 174 -12.25 17.08 4.34
CA MET A 174 -12.97 18.28 3.88
C MET A 174 -14.49 18.12 4.05
N GLU A 175 -15.04 16.98 3.66
CA GLU A 175 -16.47 16.69 3.76
C GLU A 175 -16.93 16.60 5.23
N ILE A 176 -16.15 15.91 6.08
CA ILE A 176 -16.39 15.85 7.53
C ILE A 176 -16.30 17.25 8.16
N GLY A 177 -15.33 18.08 7.74
CA GLY A 177 -15.21 19.45 8.18
C GLY A 177 -16.46 20.28 7.85
N LYS A 178 -16.98 20.16 6.62
CA LYS A 178 -18.22 20.80 6.19
C LYS A 178 -19.43 20.36 7.02
N ASP A 179 -19.59 19.05 7.28
CA ASP A 179 -20.67 18.54 8.12
C ASP A 179 -20.52 19.00 9.59
N THR A 180 -19.29 19.13 10.07
CA THR A 180 -19.02 19.59 11.44
C THR A 180 -19.42 21.05 11.62
N ASP A 181 -19.24 21.90 10.60
CA ASP A 181 -19.49 23.34 10.66
C ASP A 181 -20.98 23.76 10.54
N VAL A 182 -21.89 22.83 10.27
CA VAL A 182 -23.31 23.17 10.11
C VAL A 182 -24.01 23.56 11.42
N TYR A 183 -23.42 23.23 12.57
CA TYR A 183 -24.05 23.45 13.87
C TYR A 183 -23.35 24.58 14.65
N ASN A 184 -24.13 25.55 15.13
CA ASN A 184 -23.65 26.60 16.01
C ASN A 184 -23.58 26.12 17.48
N THR A 185 -22.85 25.01 17.72
CA THR A 185 -22.65 24.41 19.05
C THR A 185 -21.22 23.92 19.19
N ASP A 186 -20.69 23.97 20.40
CA ASP A 186 -19.37 23.43 20.68
C ASP A 186 -19.33 21.92 20.38
N MET A 187 -18.44 21.52 19.48
CA MET A 187 -18.30 20.14 19.01
C MET A 187 -16.83 19.80 18.73
N VAL A 188 -16.46 18.58 19.07
CA VAL A 188 -15.17 18.01 18.64
C VAL A 188 -15.43 16.73 17.83
N THR A 189 -14.79 16.62 16.68
CA THR A 189 -14.79 15.43 15.84
C THR A 189 -13.37 14.89 15.75
N VAL A 190 -13.16 13.64 16.14
CA VAL A 190 -11.89 12.93 16.04
C VAL A 190 -11.97 11.93 14.90
N VAL A 191 -11.06 12.01 13.93
CA VAL A 191 -10.99 11.10 12.78
C VAL A 191 -9.76 10.21 12.92
N GLU A 192 -9.98 8.91 12.98
CA GLU A 192 -8.93 7.89 13.03
C GLU A 192 -8.55 7.45 11.63
N ILE A 193 -7.24 7.47 11.37
CA ILE A 193 -6.62 7.18 10.08
C ILE A 193 -5.62 6.06 10.27
N MET A 194 -5.52 5.16 9.29
CA MET A 194 -4.53 4.08 9.27
C MET A 194 -3.10 4.61 9.30
N GLY A 195 -2.18 3.81 9.80
CA GLY A 195 -0.75 4.11 9.91
C GLY A 195 -0.23 3.74 11.30
N ARG A 196 0.18 2.46 11.47
CA ARG A 196 0.63 1.97 12.78
C ARG A 196 1.96 2.56 13.22
N HIS A 197 2.95 2.56 12.33
CA HIS A 197 4.32 2.93 12.63
C HIS A 197 4.77 4.20 11.92
N ALA A 198 4.02 4.63 10.90
CA ALA A 198 4.32 5.81 10.10
C ALA A 198 3.05 6.63 9.86
N GLY A 199 3.15 7.94 10.05
CA GLY A 199 2.04 8.89 10.04
C GLY A 199 1.71 9.49 8.68
N TRP A 200 2.25 8.98 7.56
CA TRP A 200 2.10 9.55 6.23
C TRP A 200 0.63 9.78 5.82
N LEU A 201 -0.24 8.79 6.08
CA LEU A 201 -1.67 8.89 5.77
C LEU A 201 -2.36 9.95 6.62
N THR A 202 -2.10 9.94 7.93
CA THR A 202 -2.71 10.92 8.85
C THR A 202 -2.24 12.34 8.54
N ALA A 203 -0.97 12.51 8.23
CA ALA A 203 -0.39 13.79 7.79
C ALA A 203 -1.07 14.33 6.52
N SER A 204 -1.51 13.45 5.61
CA SER A 204 -2.20 13.84 4.37
C SER A 204 -3.52 14.56 4.61
N ALA A 205 -4.11 14.44 5.79
CA ALA A 205 -5.31 15.18 6.17
C ALA A 205 -5.08 16.71 6.20
N ALA A 206 -3.82 17.18 6.30
CA ALA A 206 -3.46 18.60 6.22
C ALA A 206 -3.85 19.24 4.89
N LEU A 207 -3.85 18.48 3.78
CA LEU A 207 -4.32 18.97 2.48
C LEU A 207 -5.75 19.48 2.52
N ALA A 208 -6.60 18.92 3.37
CA ALA A 208 -7.99 19.34 3.55
C ALA A 208 -8.05 20.77 4.11
N THR A 209 -7.19 21.14 5.03
CA THR A 209 -7.14 22.48 5.61
C THR A 209 -6.56 23.47 4.61
N GLU A 210 -5.46 23.12 3.95
CA GLU A 210 -4.74 23.99 3.03
C GLU A 210 -5.58 24.32 1.78
N TYR A 211 -6.19 23.32 1.17
CA TYR A 211 -6.93 23.49 -0.10
C TYR A 211 -8.45 23.50 0.05
N GLY A 212 -8.98 23.22 1.22
CA GLY A 212 -10.41 23.18 1.53
C GLY A 212 -10.97 24.44 2.17
N ASN A 213 -10.32 25.60 2.05
CA ASN A 213 -10.71 26.85 2.72
C ASN A 213 -10.86 26.70 4.25
N GLY A 214 -9.93 26.00 4.89
CA GLY A 214 -9.93 25.74 6.32
C GLY A 214 -10.93 24.66 6.78
N CYS A 215 -11.51 23.89 5.87
CA CYS A 215 -12.45 22.81 6.20
C CYS A 215 -11.75 21.47 6.48
N GLY A 216 -10.55 21.48 7.01
CA GLY A 216 -9.79 20.30 7.38
C GLY A 216 -9.51 20.23 8.89
N PRO A 217 -8.68 19.26 9.31
CA PRO A 217 -8.27 19.14 10.70
C PRO A 217 -7.54 20.38 11.21
N ASP A 218 -7.88 20.78 12.43
CA ASP A 218 -7.16 21.81 13.19
C ASP A 218 -5.92 21.26 13.86
N LEU A 219 -5.97 19.96 14.19
CA LEU A 219 -4.93 19.22 14.89
C LEU A 219 -4.70 17.89 14.19
N ILE A 220 -3.43 17.50 14.06
CA ILE A 220 -3.00 16.25 13.44
C ILE A 220 -1.93 15.62 14.33
N TYR A 221 -2.19 14.42 14.83
CA TYR A 221 -1.26 13.67 15.68
C TYR A 221 -0.73 12.44 14.98
N LEU A 222 0.60 12.34 14.92
CA LEU A 222 1.33 11.29 14.19
C LEU A 222 2.07 10.36 15.15
N PRO A 223 2.29 9.09 14.76
CA PRO A 223 2.97 8.10 15.60
C PRO A 223 4.49 8.38 15.73
N GLU A 224 5.05 9.31 15.00
CA GLU A 224 6.45 9.75 15.11
C GLU A 224 6.72 10.60 16.36
N ARG A 225 5.69 10.99 17.10
CA ARG A 225 5.77 11.74 18.36
C ARG A 225 5.00 11.02 19.45
N ASP A 226 5.56 11.03 20.66
CA ASP A 226 4.88 10.55 21.87
C ASP A 226 3.60 11.37 22.09
N PHE A 227 2.51 10.66 22.40
CA PHE A 227 1.22 11.26 22.63
C PHE A 227 0.96 11.50 24.12
N ASP A 228 0.51 12.70 24.45
CA ASP A 228 0.13 13.09 25.81
C ASP A 228 -1.34 13.55 25.85
N LEU A 229 -2.15 12.92 26.71
CA LEU A 229 -3.58 13.22 26.84
C LEU A 229 -3.88 14.59 27.43
N ASP A 230 -3.04 15.10 28.35
CA ASP A 230 -3.24 16.41 28.94
C ASP A 230 -2.89 17.49 27.92
N GLN A 231 -1.77 17.36 27.18
CA GLN A 231 -1.39 18.25 26.09
C GLN A 231 -2.45 18.25 24.98
N PHE A 232 -2.95 17.08 24.60
CA PHE A 232 -4.04 16.94 23.63
C PHE A 232 -5.28 17.72 24.05
N THR A 233 -5.65 17.61 25.33
CA THR A 233 -6.79 18.36 25.90
C THR A 233 -6.57 19.87 25.84
N GLU A 234 -5.37 20.34 26.18
CA GLU A 234 -5.01 21.76 26.13
C GLU A 234 -5.03 22.29 24.68
N ASP A 235 -4.53 21.53 23.72
CA ASP A 235 -4.55 21.89 22.29
C ASP A 235 -5.99 22.03 21.78
N VAL A 236 -6.87 21.07 22.08
CA VAL A 236 -8.30 21.15 21.75
C VAL A 236 -8.95 22.39 22.37
N LEU A 237 -8.70 22.67 23.66
CA LEU A 237 -9.23 23.86 24.33
C LEU A 237 -8.71 25.15 23.71
N LYS A 238 -7.45 25.19 23.26
CA LYS A 238 -6.85 26.34 22.59
C LYS A 238 -7.60 26.68 21.28
N ILE A 239 -7.93 25.66 20.48
CA ILE A 239 -8.71 25.84 19.25
C ILE A 239 -10.16 26.25 19.57
N MET A 240 -10.80 25.63 20.58
CA MET A 240 -12.17 25.95 20.98
C MET A 240 -12.34 27.39 21.46
N LYS A 241 -11.30 28.05 21.92
CA LYS A 241 -11.34 29.51 22.25
C LYS A 241 -11.44 30.41 20.99
N GLN A 242 -11.06 29.88 19.82
CA GLN A 242 -11.07 30.62 18.56
C GLN A 242 -12.28 30.26 17.69
N LYS A 243 -12.74 29.01 17.73
CA LYS A 243 -13.89 28.51 16.98
C LYS A 243 -14.61 27.42 17.77
N ARG A 244 -15.90 27.17 17.47
CA ARG A 244 -16.73 26.22 18.21
C ARG A 244 -16.52 24.77 17.82
N ASN A 245 -16.17 24.52 16.57
CA ASN A 245 -16.04 23.20 16.00
C ASN A 245 -14.56 22.88 15.80
N VAL A 246 -14.10 21.78 16.39
CA VAL A 246 -12.73 21.32 16.27
C VAL A 246 -12.70 19.97 15.55
N LEU A 247 -11.92 19.86 14.49
CA LEU A 247 -11.66 18.63 13.78
C LEU A 247 -10.22 18.17 14.08
N VAL A 248 -10.08 16.93 14.53
CA VAL A 248 -8.80 16.33 14.88
C VAL A 248 -8.56 15.07 14.06
N ALA A 249 -7.42 14.95 13.39
CA ALA A 249 -6.97 13.73 12.75
C ALA A 249 -5.94 13.02 13.64
N VAL A 250 -6.12 11.73 13.85
CA VAL A 250 -5.22 10.91 14.67
C VAL A 250 -4.81 9.63 13.95
N SER A 251 -3.54 9.26 14.05
CA SER A 251 -3.09 7.95 13.57
C SER A 251 -3.52 6.85 14.53
N GLU A 252 -3.98 5.71 14.01
CA GLU A 252 -4.28 4.52 14.82
C GLU A 252 -3.08 4.05 15.67
N GLY A 253 -1.86 4.37 15.24
CA GLY A 253 -0.60 3.99 15.87
C GLY A 253 -0.09 4.94 16.94
N LEU A 254 -0.89 5.90 17.43
CA LEU A 254 -0.46 6.78 18.51
C LEU A 254 -0.06 5.97 19.75
N HIS A 255 1.05 6.35 20.36
CA HIS A 255 1.59 5.69 21.55
C HIS A 255 2.10 6.70 22.58
N TYR A 256 2.11 6.28 23.83
CA TYR A 256 2.69 7.03 24.93
C TYR A 256 4.22 6.92 24.92
N ALA A 257 4.88 7.73 25.74
CA ALA A 257 6.34 7.73 25.88
C ALA A 257 6.95 6.40 26.33
N ASP A 258 6.17 5.52 26.92
CA ASP A 258 6.57 4.16 27.29
C ASP A 258 6.43 3.14 26.14
N GLY A 259 5.97 3.60 24.95
CA GLY A 259 5.77 2.79 23.76
C GLY A 259 4.45 2.02 23.73
N SER A 260 3.60 2.10 24.77
CA SER A 260 2.27 1.49 24.74
C SER A 260 1.32 2.26 23.83
N PHE A 261 0.52 1.55 23.04
CA PHE A 261 -0.45 2.18 22.16
C PHE A 261 -1.58 2.85 22.96
N VAL A 262 -1.99 4.05 22.52
CA VAL A 262 -3.12 4.76 23.14
C VAL A 262 -4.41 3.96 22.97
N SER A 263 -4.59 3.30 21.82
CA SER A 263 -5.70 2.39 21.60
C SER A 263 -5.23 0.94 21.71
N GLU A 264 -5.27 0.37 22.89
CA GLU A 264 -5.31 -1.07 23.00
C GLU A 264 -6.74 -1.55 22.80
N ALA A 265 -7.12 -1.80 21.56
CA ALA A 265 -8.25 -2.67 21.33
C ALA A 265 -7.85 -4.05 21.88
N LYS A 266 -8.45 -4.49 22.96
CA LYS A 266 -8.42 -5.89 23.42
C LYS A 266 -9.18 -6.79 22.43
N VAL A 267 -8.92 -6.61 21.14
CA VAL A 267 -9.38 -7.54 20.11
C VAL A 267 -8.35 -8.64 20.07
N SER A 268 -8.71 -9.76 20.63
CA SER A 268 -7.93 -10.99 20.66
C SER A 268 -7.53 -11.40 19.23
N GLY A 269 -6.27 -11.22 18.88
CA GLY A 269 -5.70 -11.79 17.67
C GLY A 269 -4.61 -10.92 17.05
N THR A 270 -3.53 -11.58 16.66
CA THR A 270 -2.54 -11.03 15.74
C THR A 270 -2.94 -11.38 14.30
N ASP A 271 -2.55 -10.56 13.34
CA ASP A 271 -2.68 -10.90 11.92
C ASP A 271 -1.67 -12.00 11.53
N GLY A 272 -1.73 -12.48 10.27
CA GLY A 272 -0.85 -13.54 9.78
C GLY A 272 0.64 -13.18 9.74
N PHE A 273 1.02 -11.92 9.98
CA PHE A 273 2.39 -11.46 10.16
C PHE A 273 2.77 -11.27 11.64
N GLY A 274 1.83 -11.45 12.57
CA GLY A 274 2.04 -11.33 14.01
C GLY A 274 1.77 -9.94 14.59
N HIS A 275 1.16 -9.04 13.85
CA HIS A 275 0.85 -7.69 14.28
C HIS A 275 -0.48 -7.63 15.05
N ALA A 276 -0.52 -6.92 16.18
CA ALA A 276 -1.77 -6.63 16.90
C ALA A 276 -2.75 -5.84 16.04
N GLN A 277 -4.04 -6.13 16.13
CA GLN A 277 -5.05 -5.30 15.48
C GLN A 277 -5.29 -4.05 16.31
N LEU A 278 -5.15 -2.86 15.71
CA LEU A 278 -5.45 -1.58 16.30
C LEU A 278 -6.84 -1.11 15.84
N GLY A 279 -7.45 -0.18 16.57
CA GLY A 279 -8.73 0.43 16.24
C GLY A 279 -9.46 0.96 17.48
N GLY A 280 -10.48 1.79 17.26
CA GLY A 280 -11.29 2.39 18.33
C GLY A 280 -10.63 3.59 19.02
N LEU A 281 -9.50 4.10 18.52
CA LEU A 281 -8.81 5.26 19.08
C LEU A 281 -9.69 6.50 19.02
N ALA A 282 -10.34 6.78 17.87
CA ALA A 282 -11.21 7.95 17.73
C ALA A 282 -12.33 7.93 18.76
N VAL A 283 -12.97 6.79 18.98
CA VAL A 283 -14.04 6.63 19.97
C VAL A 283 -13.49 6.81 21.39
N LYS A 284 -12.32 6.25 21.70
CA LYS A 284 -11.66 6.39 23.00
C LYS A 284 -11.36 7.86 23.30
N LEU A 285 -10.73 8.59 22.38
CA LEU A 285 -10.40 10.00 22.55
C LEU A 285 -11.65 10.89 22.60
N ALA A 286 -12.67 10.58 21.80
CA ALA A 286 -13.96 11.28 21.84
C ALA A 286 -14.63 11.14 23.22
N ASN A 287 -14.67 9.94 23.78
CA ASN A 287 -15.23 9.70 25.11
C ASN A 287 -14.40 10.40 26.20
N TYR A 288 -13.08 10.33 26.10
CA TYR A 288 -12.18 11.02 27.02
C TYR A 288 -12.44 12.54 27.04
N LEU A 289 -12.51 13.20 25.87
CA LEU A 289 -12.81 14.63 25.77
C LEU A 289 -14.20 14.97 26.29
N LYS A 290 -15.20 14.12 25.99
CA LYS A 290 -16.56 14.29 26.49
C LYS A 290 -16.61 14.32 28.01
N GLU A 291 -15.94 13.40 28.67
CA GLU A 291 -15.87 13.33 30.13
C GLU A 291 -15.04 14.45 30.74
N ARG A 292 -13.84 14.69 30.16
CA ARG A 292 -12.88 15.66 30.70
C ARG A 292 -13.33 17.10 30.57
N LEU A 293 -14.00 17.44 29.43
CA LEU A 293 -14.41 18.81 29.12
C LEU A 293 -15.91 19.06 29.32
N GLY A 294 -16.70 18.05 29.65
CA GLY A 294 -18.15 18.18 29.79
C GLY A 294 -18.87 18.51 28.47
N LEU A 295 -18.28 18.18 27.33
CA LEU A 295 -18.83 18.50 26.02
C LEU A 295 -20.06 17.65 25.71
N LYS A 296 -21.12 18.30 25.15
CA LYS A 296 -22.36 17.59 24.79
C LYS A 296 -22.25 16.85 23.46
N LYS A 297 -21.41 17.35 22.52
CA LYS A 297 -21.23 16.77 21.18
C LYS A 297 -19.77 16.48 20.94
N VAL A 298 -19.42 15.19 20.97
CA VAL A 298 -18.11 14.68 20.52
C VAL A 298 -18.36 13.47 19.67
N ARG A 299 -17.65 13.37 18.54
CA ARG A 299 -17.73 12.24 17.59
C ARG A 299 -16.38 11.60 17.41
N GLY A 300 -16.33 10.26 17.36
CA GLY A 300 -15.21 9.49 16.84
C GLY A 300 -15.61 8.88 15.50
N ILE A 301 -14.78 9.06 14.48
CA ILE A 301 -14.97 8.52 13.12
C ILE A 301 -13.76 7.72 12.76
N GLU A 302 -13.95 6.45 12.40
CA GLU A 302 -12.92 5.59 11.84
C GLU A 302 -13.10 5.52 10.32
N LEU A 303 -12.09 5.93 9.53
CA LEU A 303 -12.16 5.81 8.07
C LEU A 303 -12.02 4.35 7.61
N SER A 304 -11.40 3.52 8.43
CA SER A 304 -11.34 2.06 8.29
C SER A 304 -10.92 1.60 6.88
N LEU A 305 -11.49 0.52 6.34
CA LEU A 305 -11.09 -0.12 5.09
C LEU A 305 -11.25 0.75 3.84
N LEU A 306 -12.12 1.77 3.86
CA LEU A 306 -12.32 2.64 2.70
C LEU A 306 -11.05 3.38 2.29
N GLN A 307 -10.16 3.69 3.22
CA GLN A 307 -8.88 4.35 2.95
C GLN A 307 -8.02 3.60 1.93
N ARG A 308 -8.12 2.30 1.85
CA ARG A 308 -7.32 1.45 0.95
C ARG A 308 -8.09 0.86 -0.23
N SER A 309 -9.39 1.14 -0.36
CA SER A 309 -10.24 0.52 -1.37
C SER A 309 -11.09 1.50 -2.16
N ALA A 310 -11.02 2.80 -1.89
CA ALA A 310 -11.86 3.82 -2.52
C ALA A 310 -11.36 4.19 -3.93
N ALA A 311 -11.41 3.25 -4.87
CA ALA A 311 -10.97 3.46 -6.26
C ALA A 311 -11.72 4.58 -6.98
N HIS A 312 -12.95 4.92 -6.53
CA HIS A 312 -13.76 6.00 -7.13
C HIS A 312 -13.15 7.40 -6.94
N ILE A 313 -12.17 7.55 -6.07
CA ILE A 313 -11.44 8.79 -5.80
C ILE A 313 -9.91 8.59 -5.91
N ALA A 314 -9.47 7.54 -6.59
CA ALA A 314 -8.04 7.30 -6.80
C ALA A 314 -7.34 8.48 -7.48
N SER A 315 -6.04 8.61 -7.25
CA SER A 315 -5.18 9.53 -7.98
C SER A 315 -4.81 8.93 -9.33
N ALA A 316 -4.87 9.72 -10.42
CA ALA A 316 -4.42 9.28 -11.73
C ALA A 316 -2.91 9.02 -11.75
N ILE A 317 -2.13 9.87 -11.08
CA ILE A 317 -0.68 9.70 -10.93
C ILE A 317 -0.37 8.36 -10.24
N ASP A 318 -1.04 8.05 -9.13
CA ASP A 318 -0.83 6.80 -8.40
C ASP A 318 -1.19 5.56 -9.23
N VAL A 319 -2.25 5.63 -10.08
CA VAL A 319 -2.60 4.55 -11.01
C VAL A 319 -1.54 4.36 -12.09
N GLU A 320 -1.03 5.45 -12.68
CA GLU A 320 0.01 5.41 -13.71
C GLU A 320 1.33 4.87 -13.14
N GLU A 321 1.77 5.38 -12.01
CA GLU A 321 3.01 4.93 -11.35
C GLU A 321 2.90 3.48 -10.86
N ALA A 322 1.73 3.05 -10.38
CA ALA A 322 1.48 1.66 -10.03
C ALA A 322 1.61 0.72 -11.24
N PHE A 323 1.11 1.13 -12.41
CA PHE A 323 1.30 0.39 -13.66
C PHE A 323 2.78 0.36 -14.07
N ASP A 324 3.46 1.51 -14.00
CA ASP A 324 4.85 1.66 -14.45
C ASP A 324 5.82 0.84 -13.59
N VAL A 325 5.62 0.74 -12.26
CA VAL A 325 6.47 -0.13 -11.43
C VAL A 325 6.27 -1.61 -11.77
N GLY A 326 5.04 -2.02 -12.11
CA GLY A 326 4.76 -3.38 -12.57
C GLY A 326 5.45 -3.70 -13.89
N LYS A 327 5.34 -2.80 -14.86
CA LYS A 327 6.01 -2.87 -16.16
C LYS A 327 7.53 -2.92 -15.99
N ALA A 328 8.10 -1.98 -15.23
CA ALA A 328 9.53 -1.89 -15.01
C ALA A 328 10.11 -3.15 -14.32
N ALA A 329 9.33 -3.82 -13.46
CA ALA A 329 9.75 -5.07 -12.84
C ALA A 329 10.00 -6.18 -13.88
N VAL A 330 9.12 -6.29 -14.88
CA VAL A 330 9.28 -7.29 -15.96
C VAL A 330 10.44 -6.92 -16.86
N GLU A 331 10.54 -5.66 -17.30
CA GLU A 331 11.62 -5.17 -18.15
C GLU A 331 12.98 -5.38 -17.49
N ALA A 332 13.10 -5.08 -16.19
CA ALA A 332 14.32 -5.29 -15.43
C ALA A 332 14.70 -6.78 -15.32
N ALA A 333 13.72 -7.65 -15.02
CA ALA A 333 13.95 -9.10 -14.91
C ALA A 333 14.38 -9.71 -16.24
N VAL A 334 13.74 -9.35 -17.34
CA VAL A 334 14.11 -9.77 -18.71
C VAL A 334 15.51 -9.24 -19.06
N GLY A 335 15.84 -8.03 -18.61
CA GLY A 335 17.19 -7.45 -18.71
C GLY A 335 18.26 -8.09 -17.79
N GLY A 336 17.90 -9.11 -17.00
CA GLY A 336 18.82 -9.88 -16.17
C GLY A 336 18.89 -9.49 -14.70
N ALA A 337 18.11 -8.48 -14.24
CA ALA A 337 18.06 -8.09 -12.84
C ALA A 337 17.40 -9.18 -11.97
N THR A 338 17.92 -9.38 -10.77
CA THR A 338 17.34 -10.26 -9.75
C THR A 338 17.71 -9.78 -8.34
N GLY A 339 16.96 -10.19 -7.33
CA GLY A 339 17.19 -9.80 -5.94
C GLY A 339 16.99 -8.30 -5.69
N GLN A 340 16.13 -7.66 -6.49
CA GLN A 340 15.87 -6.23 -6.44
C GLN A 340 14.38 -5.94 -6.30
N MET A 341 14.07 -4.74 -5.84
CA MET A 341 12.73 -4.14 -5.82
C MET A 341 12.72 -2.96 -6.79
N VAL A 342 11.62 -2.78 -7.50
CA VAL A 342 11.38 -1.51 -8.20
C VAL A 342 11.08 -0.44 -7.15
N ALA A 343 11.66 0.74 -7.30
CA ALA A 343 11.39 1.91 -6.47
C ALA A 343 11.04 3.11 -7.36
N LEU A 344 10.46 4.11 -6.78
CA LEU A 344 10.13 5.37 -7.43
C LEU A 344 11.16 6.44 -7.03
N GLU A 345 11.79 7.07 -8.00
CA GLU A 345 12.71 8.18 -7.82
C GLU A 345 12.09 9.46 -8.38
N ARG A 346 11.82 10.42 -7.48
CA ARG A 346 11.27 11.72 -7.86
C ARG A 346 12.35 12.63 -8.43
N ASP A 347 11.98 13.41 -9.44
CA ASP A 347 12.79 14.49 -9.99
C ASP A 347 11.95 15.77 -10.16
N ASP A 348 12.12 16.72 -9.27
CA ASP A 348 11.47 18.05 -9.30
C ASP A 348 12.40 19.14 -9.86
N SER A 349 13.53 18.77 -10.44
CA SER A 349 14.58 19.73 -10.92
C SER A 349 14.08 20.70 -11.99
N SER A 350 13.06 20.29 -12.76
CA SER A 350 12.41 21.13 -13.78
C SER A 350 11.36 22.10 -13.24
N GLY A 351 11.04 22.01 -11.93
CA GLY A 351 9.91 22.70 -11.31
C GLY A 351 8.55 22.06 -11.59
N LEU A 352 8.53 20.95 -12.31
CA LEU A 352 7.37 20.09 -12.53
C LEU A 352 7.64 18.73 -11.92
N TYR A 353 6.62 18.15 -11.27
CA TYR A 353 6.71 16.81 -10.72
C TYR A 353 6.97 15.80 -11.85
N SER A 354 7.96 14.96 -11.67
CA SER A 354 8.18 13.76 -12.45
C SER A 354 8.71 12.63 -11.57
N CYS A 355 8.42 11.41 -11.94
CA CYS A 355 8.87 10.23 -11.22
C CYS A 355 9.21 9.12 -12.20
N LYS A 356 10.25 8.37 -11.90
CA LYS A 356 10.69 7.23 -12.74
C LYS A 356 10.95 6.00 -11.89
N PRO A 357 10.67 4.79 -12.42
CA PRO A 357 11.09 3.55 -11.80
C PRO A 357 12.62 3.40 -11.80
N VAL A 358 13.16 2.96 -10.66
CA VAL A 358 14.57 2.59 -10.47
C VAL A 358 14.65 1.27 -9.71
N LEU A 359 15.83 0.66 -9.66
CA LEU A 359 16.03 -0.62 -8.96
C LEU A 359 16.80 -0.44 -7.66
N LEU A 360 16.33 -1.06 -6.59
CA LEU A 360 17.00 -1.12 -5.30
C LEU A 360 17.22 -2.57 -4.87
N SER A 361 18.35 -2.84 -4.25
CA SER A 361 18.62 -4.17 -3.68
C SER A 361 17.60 -4.51 -2.58
N LEU A 362 16.99 -5.68 -2.63
CA LEU A 362 16.09 -6.18 -1.58
C LEU A 362 16.77 -6.24 -0.20
N ASN A 363 18.09 -6.44 -0.15
CA ASN A 363 18.84 -6.41 1.10
C ASN A 363 18.82 -5.05 1.80
N SER A 364 18.68 -3.96 1.05
CA SER A 364 18.67 -2.60 1.60
C SER A 364 17.26 -2.09 1.96
N VAL A 365 16.22 -2.78 1.49
CA VAL A 365 14.82 -2.40 1.69
C VAL A 365 14.15 -3.20 2.79
N ALA A 366 14.36 -4.53 2.78
CA ALA A 366 13.73 -5.43 3.73
C ALA A 366 14.08 -5.07 5.18
N ASN A 367 13.05 -5.02 6.05
CA ASN A 367 13.16 -4.74 7.48
C ASN A 367 13.51 -3.28 7.89
N TYR A 368 13.41 -2.32 6.97
CA TYR A 368 13.52 -0.90 7.28
C TYR A 368 12.19 -0.19 7.02
N GLU A 369 11.81 0.73 7.92
CA GLU A 369 10.59 1.54 7.77
C GLU A 369 10.94 2.99 7.52
N LYS A 370 10.26 3.61 6.55
CA LYS A 370 10.35 5.03 6.26
C LYS A 370 9.26 5.79 7.03
N LYS A 371 9.66 6.65 7.94
CA LYS A 371 8.77 7.49 8.75
C LYS A 371 8.67 8.91 8.20
N VAL A 372 7.65 9.65 8.61
CA VAL A 372 7.56 11.09 8.35
C VAL A 372 8.74 11.78 9.04
N PRO A 373 9.55 12.59 8.30
CA PRO A 373 10.65 13.32 8.88
C PRO A 373 10.19 14.21 10.04
N LEU A 374 10.91 14.18 11.17
CA LEU A 374 10.52 14.95 12.35
C LEU A 374 10.50 16.46 12.10
N GLU A 375 11.32 16.94 11.18
CA GLU A 375 11.35 18.33 10.71
C GLU A 375 10.11 18.73 9.89
N TRP A 376 9.35 17.76 9.39
CA TRP A 376 8.07 17.98 8.71
C TRP A 376 6.88 18.00 9.67
N ILE A 377 7.13 17.78 10.96
CA ILE A 377 6.15 17.90 12.03
C ILE A 377 6.40 19.22 12.77
N THR A 378 5.34 19.96 13.07
CA THR A 378 5.45 21.22 13.81
C THR A 378 6.10 21.01 15.18
N LYS A 379 6.70 22.06 15.76
CA LYS A 379 7.38 21.97 17.06
C LYS A 379 6.45 21.52 18.19
N ASP A 380 5.17 21.91 18.13
CA ASP A 380 4.15 21.51 19.10
C ASP A 380 3.72 20.05 18.92
N GLY A 381 4.14 19.38 17.83
CA GLY A 381 3.85 17.95 17.56
C GLY A 381 2.40 17.64 17.16
N ASN A 382 1.61 18.67 16.89
CA ASN A 382 0.18 18.55 16.66
C ASN A 382 -0.30 19.02 15.26
N TYR A 383 0.64 19.17 14.32
CA TYR A 383 0.38 19.49 12.90
C TYR A 383 1.61 19.20 12.04
N VAL A 384 1.51 19.37 10.71
CA VAL A 384 2.61 19.21 9.75
C VAL A 384 3.01 20.52 9.10
N THR A 385 4.22 20.57 8.55
CA THR A 385 4.77 21.73 7.87
C THR A 385 4.45 21.75 6.37
N ASN A 386 4.75 22.86 5.71
CA ASN A 386 4.52 23.01 4.27
C ASN A 386 5.38 22.06 3.43
N GLU A 387 6.51 21.60 3.94
CA GLU A 387 7.36 20.60 3.29
C GLU A 387 6.59 19.30 3.04
N PHE A 388 5.82 18.83 4.04
CA PHE A 388 4.96 17.67 3.89
C PHE A 388 3.87 17.92 2.84
N ILE A 389 3.21 19.08 2.88
CA ILE A 389 2.14 19.43 1.93
C ILE A 389 2.69 19.46 0.49
N ASN A 390 3.85 20.07 0.28
CA ASN A 390 4.51 20.14 -1.02
C ASN A 390 4.93 18.74 -1.52
N TYR A 391 5.35 17.85 -0.61
CA TYR A 391 5.68 16.47 -0.94
C TYR A 391 4.47 15.68 -1.45
N VAL A 392 3.34 15.78 -0.75
CA VAL A 392 2.18 14.92 -1.04
C VAL A 392 1.27 15.47 -2.14
N LEU A 393 1.24 16.77 -2.36
CA LEU A 393 0.33 17.41 -3.31
C LEU A 393 0.42 16.87 -4.75
N PRO A 394 1.60 16.62 -5.35
CA PRO A 394 1.70 16.04 -6.68
C PRO A 394 1.13 14.61 -6.76
N LEU A 395 1.24 13.84 -5.69
CA LEU A 395 0.85 12.44 -5.66
C LEU A 395 -0.67 12.20 -5.71
N ILE A 396 -1.47 13.23 -5.41
CA ILE A 396 -2.93 13.13 -5.39
C ILE A 396 -3.59 13.64 -6.68
N GLN A 397 -2.81 13.97 -7.70
CA GLN A 397 -3.31 14.68 -8.89
C GLN A 397 -4.05 13.78 -9.87
N GLY A 398 -4.98 14.43 -10.57
CA GLY A 398 -5.75 13.82 -11.64
C GLY A 398 -6.81 12.82 -11.17
N GLU A 399 -7.69 12.44 -12.10
CA GLU A 399 -8.75 11.47 -11.86
C GLU A 399 -8.74 10.40 -12.95
N PRO A 400 -8.59 9.11 -12.57
CA PRO A 400 -8.64 8.05 -13.56
C PRO A 400 -10.05 7.94 -14.16
N LYS A 401 -10.11 7.62 -15.46
CA LYS A 401 -11.38 7.35 -16.14
C LYS A 401 -11.88 5.97 -15.79
N ILE A 402 -12.76 5.89 -14.78
CA ILE A 402 -13.33 4.63 -14.32
C ILE A 402 -14.48 4.20 -15.24
N PRO A 403 -14.39 3.06 -15.94
CA PRO A 403 -15.51 2.51 -16.71
C PRO A 403 -16.73 2.27 -15.81
N ARG A 404 -17.92 2.50 -16.36
CA ARG A 404 -19.17 2.38 -15.59
C ARG A 404 -20.17 1.47 -16.31
N SER A 405 -20.95 0.74 -15.51
CA SER A 405 -22.12 -0.01 -15.95
C SER A 405 -23.29 0.38 -15.06
N ASN A 406 -24.39 0.84 -15.65
CA ASN A 406 -25.57 1.34 -14.90
C ASN A 406 -25.18 2.39 -13.84
N SER A 407 -24.29 3.32 -14.19
CA SER A 407 -23.77 4.38 -13.32
C SER A 407 -22.86 3.92 -12.15
N LEU A 408 -22.65 2.63 -11.96
CA LEU A 408 -21.72 2.09 -10.98
C LEU A 408 -20.37 1.76 -11.63
N PRO A 409 -19.25 1.80 -10.89
CA PRO A 409 -17.96 1.36 -11.40
C PRO A 409 -18.02 -0.07 -11.95
N ARG A 410 -17.39 -0.30 -13.12
CA ARG A 410 -17.22 -1.62 -13.71
C ARG A 410 -15.82 -2.12 -13.41
N TYR A 411 -15.73 -3.09 -12.54
CA TYR A 411 -14.47 -3.75 -12.17
C TYR A 411 -14.21 -5.00 -13.00
N ALA A 412 -12.97 -5.45 -13.04
CA ALA A 412 -12.54 -6.66 -13.73
C ALA A 412 -13.32 -7.90 -13.25
N ARG A 413 -13.50 -8.84 -14.17
CA ARG A 413 -14.08 -10.18 -13.90
C ARG A 413 -13.24 -11.21 -14.62
N LEU A 414 -12.19 -11.63 -13.95
CA LEU A 414 -11.27 -12.62 -14.48
C LEU A 414 -11.91 -14.01 -14.47
N LYS A 415 -11.59 -14.82 -15.49
CA LYS A 415 -12.04 -16.23 -15.60
C LYS A 415 -11.38 -17.11 -14.55
N LYS A 416 -10.13 -16.78 -14.17
CA LYS A 416 -9.31 -17.49 -13.18
C LYS A 416 -9.17 -18.99 -13.52
N VAL A 417 -8.85 -19.29 -14.78
CA VAL A 417 -8.62 -20.66 -15.26
C VAL A 417 -7.36 -21.21 -14.58
N MET A 418 -7.48 -22.35 -13.92
CA MET A 418 -6.35 -22.97 -13.22
C MET A 418 -5.35 -23.58 -14.21
N ALA A 419 -4.07 -23.24 -14.06
CA ALA A 419 -2.98 -23.73 -14.92
C ALA A 419 -2.90 -25.27 -15.00
N LYS A 420 -3.11 -25.96 -13.87
CA LYS A 420 -3.08 -27.44 -13.78
C LYS A 420 -4.22 -28.16 -14.52
N ASP A 421 -5.28 -27.46 -14.87
CA ASP A 421 -6.47 -28.06 -15.50
C ASP A 421 -6.45 -27.95 -17.04
N LYS A 422 -5.47 -27.23 -17.60
CA LYS A 422 -5.32 -27.10 -19.07
C LYS A 422 -5.15 -28.45 -19.79
N ASP A 423 -4.38 -29.37 -19.21
CA ASP A 423 -4.13 -30.68 -19.81
C ASP A 423 -5.36 -31.58 -19.80
N LYS A 424 -6.42 -31.21 -19.07
CA LYS A 424 -7.68 -31.98 -19.02
C LYS A 424 -8.71 -31.56 -20.06
N VAL A 425 -8.55 -30.35 -20.63
CA VAL A 425 -9.51 -29.76 -21.60
C VAL A 425 -9.19 -30.15 -23.05
N CYS A 426 -8.01 -30.70 -23.32
CA CYS A 426 -7.58 -31.11 -24.68
C CYS A 426 -7.90 -32.57 -25.05
N ILE A 427 -8.83 -33.23 -24.38
CA ILE A 427 -9.28 -34.56 -24.72
C ILE A 427 -10.82 -34.55 -24.81
N ASP A 428 -11.32 -33.92 -25.89
CA ASP A 428 -12.66 -34.23 -26.46
C ASP A 428 -12.62 -33.99 -27.98
#